data_884a5430cc21286393bb6ac6b0e0cd6f
#
_entry.id   884a5430cc21286393bb6ac6b0e0cd6f
#
_cell.length_a   1.000
_cell.length_b   1.000
_cell.length_c   1.000
_cell.angle_alpha   90.00
_cell.angle_beta   90.00
_cell.angle_gamma   90.00
#
_symmetry.space_group_name_H-M   'P 1'
#
loop_
_entity.id
_entity.type
_entity.pdbx_description
1 polymer ?
#
loop_
_entity_poly.entity_id
_entity_poly.type
_entity_poly.pdbx_seq_one_letter_code
_entity_poly.pdbx_strand_id
1 'polypeptide(L)'
;MNFKKLLTHSIARWLIGRAPDAAPCPAGAKVKRVLVVGYDAIGDFILTLPAIARLREIYPAARLELVCSQRNQLLAASVAGIDECHVITLNDTLWPASMWCKLRELRQRQYDLVINLFDEPDDIAMAKLLLLANGRLQSLPLRFKSEGQQKLLPLFNQKATIVSSRPVRDHFVYRMLSVAGDAAGVPATVPSPFNEQLDTGAYGRYLLVNLTGSQVGNSMTEAQVDGILAQLPTYQGISYLVFSRQPVACSRQDMRVLFPDTILDAAKIIKDARGVISTDTSIIHISSSFGVPTLVLMNNECWRDAFIPLAGRNIILRSATDNLAALSPAEISRQVDALMAL
;
A
#
# COMPACT_ATOMS: atom_id res chain seq x y z
N MET A 1 24.89 0.69 -17.83
CA MET A 1 23.53 1.30 -17.87
C MET A 1 23.10 1.43 -19.32
N ASN A 2 21.91 0.95 -19.72
CA ASN A 2 21.46 0.94 -21.11
C ASN A 2 21.22 2.39 -21.59
N PHE A 3 21.73 2.77 -22.76
CA PHE A 3 21.59 4.11 -23.37
C PHE A 3 20.13 4.61 -23.39
N LYS A 4 19.19 3.73 -23.71
CA LYS A 4 17.75 4.03 -23.69
C LYS A 4 17.28 4.49 -22.32
N LYS A 5 17.75 3.84 -21.24
CA LYS A 5 17.39 4.22 -19.85
C LYS A 5 17.96 5.59 -19.49
N LEU A 6 19.21 5.85 -19.87
CA LEU A 6 19.85 7.16 -19.64
C LEU A 6 19.09 8.30 -20.34
N LEU A 7 18.72 8.10 -21.60
CA LEU A 7 17.94 9.07 -22.38
C LEU A 7 16.58 9.34 -21.75
N THR A 8 15.90 8.29 -21.29
CA THR A 8 14.59 8.38 -20.64
C THR A 8 14.66 9.27 -19.39
N HIS A 9 15.64 9.06 -18.52
CA HIS A 9 15.82 9.89 -17.32
C HIS A 9 16.21 11.34 -17.67
N SER A 10 17.02 11.56 -18.70
CA SER A 10 17.37 12.90 -19.15
C SER A 10 16.15 13.69 -19.66
N ILE A 11 15.28 13.03 -20.42
CA ILE A 11 14.01 13.62 -20.88
C ILE A 11 13.09 13.91 -19.68
N ALA A 12 12.97 13.01 -18.72
CA ALA A 12 12.16 13.22 -17.53
C ALA A 12 12.63 14.46 -16.75
N ARG A 13 13.93 14.62 -16.52
CA ARG A 13 14.52 15.78 -15.85
C ARG A 13 14.27 17.08 -16.60
N TRP A 14 14.37 17.06 -17.93
CA TRP A 14 14.04 18.21 -18.76
C TRP A 14 12.57 18.61 -18.65
N LEU A 15 11.65 17.62 -18.61
CA LEU A 15 10.21 17.84 -18.40
C LEU A 15 9.92 18.42 -17.01
N ILE A 16 10.59 17.94 -15.96
CA ILE A 16 10.49 18.51 -14.60
C ILE A 16 10.86 19.98 -14.61
N GLY A 17 11.99 20.34 -15.27
CA GLY A 17 12.44 21.73 -15.36
C GLY A 17 11.46 22.66 -16.08
N ARG A 18 10.66 22.13 -17.01
CA ARG A 18 9.66 22.88 -17.79
C ARG A 18 8.24 22.85 -17.21
N ALA A 19 8.00 22.07 -16.17
CA ALA A 19 6.71 22.08 -15.50
C ALA A 19 6.43 23.48 -14.90
N PRO A 20 5.17 23.93 -14.86
CA PRO A 20 4.80 25.17 -14.19
C PRO A 20 5.19 25.17 -12.71
N ASP A 21 5.50 26.33 -12.17
CA ASP A 21 5.71 26.49 -10.73
C ASP A 21 4.41 26.25 -9.96
N ALA A 22 4.55 25.93 -8.68
CA ALA A 22 3.41 25.69 -7.81
C ALA A 22 2.50 26.93 -7.74
N ALA A 23 1.24 26.73 -8.05
CA ALA A 23 0.21 27.74 -7.87
C ALA A 23 -0.38 27.64 -6.46
N PRO A 24 -0.90 28.73 -5.88
CA PRO A 24 -1.63 28.67 -4.61
C PRO A 24 -2.78 27.67 -4.68
N CYS A 25 -2.89 26.85 -3.66
CA CYS A 25 -3.98 25.87 -3.55
C CYS A 25 -5.32 26.61 -3.41
N PRO A 26 -6.36 26.30 -4.20
CA PRO A 26 -7.65 26.93 -4.07
C PRO A 26 -8.30 26.58 -2.71
N ALA A 27 -8.95 27.54 -2.08
CA ALA A 27 -9.64 27.32 -0.80
C ALA A 27 -10.95 26.51 -0.98
N GLY A 28 -11.11 25.51 -0.19
CA GLY A 28 -12.28 24.65 0.08
C GLY A 28 -13.40 24.62 -0.98
N ALA A 29 -14.43 25.46 -0.83
CA ALA A 29 -15.64 25.46 -1.67
C ALA A 29 -15.44 25.74 -3.18
N LYS A 30 -14.27 26.17 -3.59
CA LYS A 30 -13.92 26.41 -5.01
C LYS A 30 -13.37 25.17 -5.72
N VAL A 31 -13.05 24.13 -4.98
CA VAL A 31 -12.51 22.88 -5.54
C VAL A 31 -13.65 22.04 -6.07
N LYS A 32 -13.67 21.80 -7.38
CA LYS A 32 -14.67 21.00 -8.08
C LYS A 32 -14.15 19.64 -8.55
N ARG A 33 -12.84 19.54 -8.82
CA ARG A 33 -12.21 18.32 -9.32
C ARG A 33 -10.88 18.09 -8.62
N VAL A 34 -10.76 16.95 -7.99
CA VAL A 34 -9.53 16.50 -7.31
C VAL A 34 -9.03 15.23 -7.96
N LEU A 35 -7.76 15.18 -8.31
CA LEU A 35 -7.10 13.95 -8.72
C LEU A 35 -6.20 13.48 -7.58
N VAL A 36 -6.46 12.28 -7.10
CA VAL A 36 -5.61 11.61 -6.11
C VAL A 36 -4.67 10.65 -6.82
N VAL A 37 -3.42 10.60 -6.43
CA VAL A 37 -2.44 9.66 -6.97
C VAL A 37 -2.02 8.68 -5.89
N GLY A 38 -2.54 7.44 -5.97
CA GLY A 38 -2.26 6.33 -5.06
C GLY A 38 -1.63 5.16 -5.81
N TYR A 39 -0.36 5.30 -6.20
CA TYR A 39 0.30 4.41 -7.16
C TYR A 39 1.12 3.28 -6.50
N ASP A 40 1.10 3.14 -5.22
CA ASP A 40 1.96 2.23 -4.46
C ASP A 40 1.63 0.74 -4.62
N ALA A 41 2.36 -0.10 -3.90
CA ALA A 41 2.03 -1.51 -3.70
C ALA A 41 0.66 -1.65 -3.01
N ILE A 42 0.07 -2.84 -3.07
CA ILE A 42 -1.28 -3.09 -2.50
C ILE A 42 -1.35 -2.71 -1.01
N GLY A 43 -0.33 -3.08 -0.23
CA GLY A 43 -0.28 -2.76 1.20
C GLY A 43 -0.25 -1.26 1.46
N ASP A 44 0.67 -0.56 0.79
CA ASP A 44 0.83 0.89 0.92
C ASP A 44 -0.43 1.62 0.44
N PHE A 45 -1.06 1.14 -0.64
CA PHE A 45 -2.34 1.69 -1.10
C PHE A 45 -3.44 1.59 -0.04
N ILE A 46 -3.56 0.47 0.67
CA ILE A 46 -4.54 0.33 1.77
C ILE A 46 -4.26 1.37 2.86
N LEU A 47 -3.00 1.63 3.17
CA LEU A 47 -2.62 2.65 4.15
C LEU A 47 -2.89 4.10 3.68
N THR A 48 -3.18 4.33 2.38
CA THR A 48 -3.62 5.66 1.89
C THR A 48 -5.13 5.88 2.04
N LEU A 49 -5.92 4.83 2.27
CA LEU A 49 -7.39 4.93 2.31
C LEU A 49 -7.94 5.92 3.35
N PRO A 50 -7.36 6.06 4.55
CA PRO A 50 -7.78 7.08 5.50
C PRO A 50 -7.65 8.50 4.93
N ALA A 51 -6.57 8.77 4.18
CA ALA A 51 -6.38 10.06 3.54
C ALA A 51 -7.39 10.29 2.40
N ILE A 52 -7.71 9.25 1.62
CA ILE A 52 -8.73 9.31 0.56
C ILE A 52 -10.13 9.59 1.18
N ALA A 53 -10.49 8.89 2.26
CA ALA A 53 -11.73 9.12 2.97
C ALA A 53 -11.80 10.57 3.50
N ARG A 54 -10.70 11.07 4.08
CA ARG A 54 -10.62 12.45 4.56
C ARG A 54 -10.77 13.48 3.44
N LEU A 55 -10.21 13.22 2.27
CA LEU A 55 -10.40 14.08 1.10
C LEU A 55 -11.85 14.16 0.67
N ARG A 56 -12.59 13.06 0.72
CA ARG A 56 -14.04 13.05 0.44
C ARG A 56 -14.82 13.90 1.45
N GLU A 57 -14.43 13.88 2.75
CA GLU A 57 -15.04 14.71 3.77
C GLU A 57 -14.75 16.21 3.57
N ILE A 58 -13.51 16.56 3.20
CA ILE A 58 -13.09 17.94 2.96
C ILE A 58 -13.73 18.50 1.68
N TYR A 59 -13.88 17.66 0.65
CA TYR A 59 -14.39 18.04 -0.66
C TYR A 59 -15.66 17.24 -1.03
N PRO A 60 -16.75 17.33 -0.27
CA PRO A 60 -17.93 16.47 -0.44
C PRO A 60 -18.62 16.63 -1.78
N ALA A 61 -18.56 17.82 -2.39
CA ALA A 61 -19.17 18.14 -3.66
C ALA A 61 -18.20 18.05 -4.87
N ALA A 62 -16.91 17.80 -4.62
CA ALA A 62 -15.93 17.68 -5.69
C ALA A 62 -15.98 16.29 -6.34
N ARG A 63 -15.69 16.22 -7.63
CA ARG A 63 -15.40 14.96 -8.30
C ARG A 63 -14.01 14.50 -7.90
N LEU A 64 -13.93 13.38 -7.15
CA LEU A 64 -12.71 12.73 -6.76
C LEU A 64 -12.35 11.62 -7.75
N GLU A 65 -11.24 11.78 -8.44
CA GLU A 65 -10.71 10.79 -9.38
C GLU A 65 -9.38 10.22 -8.83
N LEU A 66 -9.09 8.95 -9.09
CA LEU A 66 -7.93 8.25 -8.57
C LEU A 66 -7.05 7.72 -9.69
N VAL A 67 -5.77 8.08 -9.69
CA VAL A 67 -4.75 7.40 -10.48
C VAL A 67 -4.20 6.23 -9.67
N CYS A 68 -4.25 5.05 -10.23
CA CYS A 68 -3.77 3.82 -9.62
C CYS A 68 -2.87 3.02 -10.57
N SER A 69 -2.13 2.06 -10.03
CA SER A 69 -1.36 1.09 -10.80
C SER A 69 -2.24 -0.08 -11.23
N GLN A 70 -1.75 -0.87 -12.19
CA GLN A 70 -2.42 -2.13 -12.56
C GLN A 70 -2.47 -3.12 -11.37
N ARG A 71 -1.53 -3.04 -10.43
CA ARG A 71 -1.46 -3.94 -9.26
C ARG A 71 -2.60 -3.69 -8.27
N ASN A 72 -2.98 -2.42 -8.07
CA ASN A 72 -4.01 -2.03 -7.10
C ASN A 72 -5.35 -1.63 -7.75
N GLN A 73 -5.49 -1.81 -9.07
CA GLN A 73 -6.69 -1.45 -9.83
C GLN A 73 -7.97 -2.05 -9.25
N LEU A 74 -7.97 -3.33 -8.90
CA LEU A 74 -9.14 -4.01 -8.34
C LEU A 74 -9.57 -3.38 -7.01
N LEU A 75 -8.60 -3.08 -6.14
CA LEU A 75 -8.88 -2.40 -4.88
C LEU A 75 -9.35 -0.96 -5.11
N ALA A 76 -8.66 -0.23 -5.98
CA ALA A 76 -8.99 1.15 -6.29
C ALA A 76 -10.43 1.31 -6.80
N ALA A 77 -10.90 0.37 -7.62
CA ALA A 77 -12.28 0.36 -8.12
C ALA A 77 -13.32 0.11 -7.03
N SER A 78 -12.92 -0.47 -5.89
CA SER A 78 -13.82 -0.76 -4.76
C SER A 78 -13.81 0.33 -3.69
N VAL A 79 -12.97 1.36 -3.82
CA VAL A 79 -12.85 2.42 -2.80
C VAL A 79 -14.07 3.32 -2.80
N ALA A 80 -14.76 3.38 -1.64
CA ALA A 80 -15.89 4.28 -1.46
C ALA A 80 -15.46 5.75 -1.56
N GLY A 81 -16.27 6.56 -2.23
CA GLY A 81 -16.00 7.99 -2.35
C GLY A 81 -15.07 8.38 -3.49
N ILE A 82 -14.59 7.45 -4.30
CA ILE A 82 -13.93 7.71 -5.59
C ILE A 82 -14.94 7.60 -6.72
N ASP A 83 -15.00 8.64 -7.55
CA ASP A 83 -15.98 8.73 -8.65
C ASP A 83 -15.47 8.05 -9.93
N GLU A 84 -14.16 8.02 -10.15
CA GLU A 84 -13.55 7.41 -11.33
C GLU A 84 -12.09 6.98 -11.04
N CYS A 85 -11.69 5.80 -11.55
CA CYS A 85 -10.33 5.29 -11.43
C CYS A 85 -9.61 5.26 -12.78
N HIS A 86 -8.34 5.68 -12.79
CA HIS A 86 -7.50 5.72 -13.98
C HIS A 86 -6.25 4.88 -13.76
N VAL A 87 -6.11 3.81 -14.53
CA VAL A 87 -4.90 2.97 -14.51
C VAL A 87 -3.83 3.62 -15.38
N ILE A 88 -2.71 3.97 -14.76
CA ILE A 88 -1.56 4.59 -15.45
C ILE A 88 -0.27 3.96 -14.93
N THR A 89 0.69 3.73 -15.82
CA THR A 89 2.06 3.38 -15.44
C THR A 89 2.86 4.66 -15.20
N LEU A 90 3.12 5.01 -13.95
CA LEU A 90 3.91 6.20 -13.59
C LEU A 90 5.41 5.93 -13.69
N ASN A 91 5.91 4.87 -13.07
CA ASN A 91 7.33 4.54 -13.02
C ASN A 91 7.84 3.87 -14.31
N ASP A 92 9.15 3.76 -14.41
CA ASP A 92 9.93 2.89 -15.30
C ASP A 92 9.95 3.23 -16.79
N THR A 93 9.02 4.00 -17.34
CA THR A 93 9.01 4.25 -18.77
C THR A 93 8.33 5.55 -19.19
N LEU A 94 8.90 6.21 -20.19
CA LEU A 94 8.23 7.29 -20.94
C LEU A 94 7.45 6.73 -22.15
N TRP A 95 7.48 5.45 -22.38
CA TRP A 95 6.81 4.74 -23.48
C TRP A 95 5.78 3.73 -22.93
N PRO A 96 4.66 3.49 -23.53
CA PRO A 96 4.25 3.71 -24.92
C PRO A 96 3.48 5.05 -25.14
N ALA A 97 3.20 5.36 -26.42
CA ALA A 97 2.43 6.55 -26.82
C ALA A 97 1.03 6.61 -26.17
N SER A 98 0.39 5.46 -25.95
CA SER A 98 -0.92 5.35 -25.27
C SER A 98 -0.93 5.98 -23.87
N MET A 99 0.19 5.90 -23.15
CA MET A 99 0.33 6.55 -21.84
C MET A 99 0.27 8.07 -21.97
N TRP A 100 0.93 8.66 -22.99
CA TRP A 100 0.88 10.11 -23.22
C TRP A 100 -0.50 10.56 -23.63
N CYS A 101 -1.23 9.78 -24.42
CA CYS A 101 -2.63 10.05 -24.72
C CYS A 101 -3.47 10.10 -23.44
N LYS A 102 -3.29 9.15 -22.52
CA LYS A 102 -3.98 9.11 -21.24
C LYS A 102 -3.62 10.28 -20.32
N LEU A 103 -2.33 10.62 -20.21
CA LEU A 103 -1.88 11.79 -19.45
C LEU A 103 -2.47 13.09 -20.02
N ARG A 104 -2.51 13.22 -21.36
CA ARG A 104 -3.12 14.37 -22.03
C ARG A 104 -4.62 14.47 -21.77
N GLU A 105 -5.34 13.35 -21.87
CA GLU A 105 -6.77 13.26 -21.54
C GLU A 105 -7.02 13.74 -20.11
N LEU A 106 -6.29 13.22 -19.11
CA LEU A 106 -6.45 13.64 -17.74
C LEU A 106 -6.10 15.11 -17.53
N ARG A 107 -5.03 15.60 -18.14
CA ARG A 107 -4.66 17.01 -18.07
C ARG A 107 -5.75 17.92 -18.63
N GLN A 108 -6.47 17.50 -19.69
CA GLN A 108 -7.56 18.26 -20.28
C GLN A 108 -8.79 18.38 -19.36
N ARG A 109 -8.91 17.51 -18.35
CA ARG A 109 -9.98 17.58 -17.33
C ARG A 109 -9.83 18.77 -16.39
N GLN A 110 -8.67 19.43 -16.36
CA GLN A 110 -8.38 20.65 -15.58
C GLN A 110 -8.70 20.49 -14.10
N TYR A 111 -7.98 19.60 -13.42
CA TYR A 111 -8.12 19.43 -11.97
C TYR A 111 -7.76 20.71 -11.21
N ASP A 112 -8.56 21.05 -10.21
CA ASP A 112 -8.30 22.16 -9.31
C ASP A 112 -7.20 21.82 -8.32
N LEU A 113 -7.05 20.55 -8.01
CA LEU A 113 -6.05 20.02 -7.08
C LEU A 113 -5.61 18.63 -7.51
N VAL A 114 -4.33 18.37 -7.48
CA VAL A 114 -3.74 17.03 -7.64
C VAL A 114 -3.01 16.68 -6.35
N ILE A 115 -3.41 15.60 -5.71
CA ILE A 115 -2.85 15.16 -4.42
C ILE A 115 -2.02 13.91 -4.64
N ASN A 116 -0.73 14.01 -4.33
CA ASN A 116 0.19 12.92 -4.43
C ASN A 116 0.33 12.19 -3.09
N LEU A 117 -0.17 10.96 -3.03
CA LEU A 117 -0.02 10.02 -1.91
C LEU A 117 1.11 9.00 -2.16
N PHE A 118 1.92 9.20 -3.19
CA PHE A 118 3.05 8.35 -3.55
C PHE A 118 4.36 9.06 -3.19
N ASP A 119 5.08 8.56 -2.20
CA ASP A 119 6.22 9.26 -1.61
C ASP A 119 7.61 8.87 -2.15
N GLU A 120 7.69 7.80 -2.96
CA GLU A 120 8.94 7.33 -3.58
C GLU A 120 8.92 7.31 -5.12
N PRO A 121 8.51 8.38 -5.80
CA PRO A 121 8.51 8.41 -7.26
C PRO A 121 9.95 8.44 -7.80
N ASP A 122 10.17 7.76 -8.92
CA ASP A 122 11.36 8.02 -9.72
C ASP A 122 11.24 9.36 -10.49
N ASP A 123 12.29 9.81 -11.17
CA ASP A 123 12.27 11.05 -11.94
C ASP A 123 11.27 11.02 -13.10
N ILE A 124 10.94 9.84 -13.63
CA ILE A 124 9.91 9.65 -14.65
C ILE A 124 8.52 9.88 -14.06
N ALA A 125 8.23 9.28 -12.88
CA ALA A 125 6.98 9.49 -12.17
C ALA A 125 6.82 10.95 -11.72
N MET A 126 7.89 11.58 -11.22
CA MET A 126 7.88 13.00 -10.89
C MET A 126 7.50 13.87 -12.10
N ALA A 127 8.09 13.62 -13.27
CA ALA A 127 7.76 14.36 -14.49
C ALA A 127 6.29 14.20 -14.87
N LYS A 128 5.76 12.98 -14.83
CA LYS A 128 4.35 12.70 -15.13
C LYS A 128 3.41 13.38 -14.14
N LEU A 129 3.71 13.31 -12.83
CA LEU A 129 2.92 13.96 -11.79
C LEU A 129 2.84 15.47 -12.01
N LEU A 130 3.98 16.12 -12.28
CA LEU A 130 4.03 17.56 -12.52
C LEU A 130 3.29 17.97 -13.80
N LEU A 131 3.37 17.15 -14.85
CA LEU A 131 2.61 17.37 -16.09
C LEU A 131 1.11 17.24 -15.88
N LEU A 132 0.67 16.25 -15.11
CA LEU A 132 -0.74 16.09 -14.74
C LEU A 132 -1.25 17.25 -13.92
N ALA A 133 -0.48 17.65 -12.92
CA ALA A 133 -0.88 18.64 -11.95
C ALA A 133 -0.92 20.07 -12.52
N ASN A 134 -0.13 20.36 -13.53
CA ASN A 134 -0.06 21.66 -14.17
C ASN A 134 0.07 22.84 -13.17
N GLY A 135 0.98 22.71 -12.20
CA GLY A 135 1.22 23.67 -11.13
C GLY A 135 0.31 23.54 -9.90
N ARG A 136 -0.61 22.58 -9.87
CA ARG A 136 -1.59 22.38 -8.78
C ARG A 136 -1.31 21.10 -7.98
N LEU A 137 -0.04 20.71 -7.87
CA LEU A 137 0.37 19.54 -7.11
C LEU A 137 0.53 19.85 -5.64
N GLN A 138 -0.13 19.08 -4.80
CA GLN A 138 0.11 19.00 -3.36
C GLN A 138 0.75 17.67 -3.03
N SER A 139 1.87 17.69 -2.34
CA SER A 139 2.66 16.49 -2.07
C SER A 139 3.33 16.53 -0.70
N LEU A 140 3.63 15.36 -0.16
CA LEU A 140 4.62 15.21 0.90
C LEU A 140 6.03 15.52 0.38
N PRO A 141 6.98 15.81 1.28
CA PRO A 141 8.39 15.67 0.98
C PRO A 141 8.68 14.27 0.45
N LEU A 142 9.27 14.20 -0.75
CA LEU A 142 9.55 12.92 -1.40
C LEU A 142 10.76 12.23 -0.76
N ARG A 143 10.72 10.91 -0.73
CA ARG A 143 11.87 10.07 -0.38
C ARG A 143 12.58 9.63 -1.66
N PHE A 144 13.89 9.65 -1.66
CA PHE A 144 14.69 9.31 -2.83
C PHE A 144 15.62 8.14 -2.56
N LYS A 145 15.68 7.23 -3.52
CA LYS A 145 16.53 6.03 -3.48
C LYS A 145 17.95 6.30 -3.97
N SER A 146 18.21 7.44 -4.62
CA SER A 146 19.52 7.75 -5.18
C SER A 146 19.90 9.23 -5.01
N GLU A 147 21.21 9.50 -4.94
CA GLU A 147 21.75 10.86 -4.91
C GLU A 147 21.31 11.70 -6.15
N GLY A 148 21.20 11.04 -7.33
CA GLY A 148 20.76 11.70 -8.54
C GLY A 148 19.33 12.23 -8.46
N GLN A 149 18.44 11.54 -7.73
CA GLN A 149 17.09 11.99 -7.46
C GLN A 149 17.06 13.09 -6.39
N GLN A 150 17.90 12.99 -5.36
CA GLN A 150 18.01 14.04 -4.32
C GLN A 150 18.37 15.41 -4.93
N LYS A 151 19.16 15.45 -5.98
CA LYS A 151 19.49 16.70 -6.71
C LYS A 151 18.30 17.35 -7.42
N LEU A 152 17.22 16.61 -7.65
CA LEU A 152 15.99 17.14 -8.25
C LEU A 152 15.02 17.72 -7.21
N LEU A 153 15.24 17.47 -5.92
CA LEU A 153 14.33 17.88 -4.85
C LEU A 153 14.09 19.40 -4.82
N PRO A 154 15.09 20.27 -4.88
CA PRO A 154 14.87 21.72 -4.89
C PRO A 154 13.96 22.14 -6.06
N LEU A 155 14.19 21.56 -7.24
CA LEU A 155 13.41 21.85 -8.44
C LEU A 155 11.97 21.35 -8.30
N PHE A 156 11.76 20.12 -7.77
CA PHE A 156 10.43 19.58 -7.51
C PHE A 156 9.67 20.46 -6.51
N ASN A 157 10.30 20.91 -5.43
CA ASN A 157 9.70 21.75 -4.40
C ASN A 157 9.26 23.14 -4.93
N GLN A 158 9.85 23.62 -6.02
CA GLN A 158 9.36 24.82 -6.72
C GLN A 158 8.08 24.57 -7.51
N LYS A 159 7.86 23.32 -7.94
CA LYS A 159 6.77 22.90 -8.83
C LYS A 159 5.57 22.30 -8.10
N ALA A 160 5.70 22.04 -6.80
CA ALA A 160 4.68 21.42 -5.97
C ALA A 160 4.51 22.18 -4.65
N THR A 161 3.29 22.25 -4.13
CA THR A 161 3.04 22.68 -2.76
C THR A 161 3.42 21.53 -1.83
N ILE A 162 4.55 21.69 -1.14
CA ILE A 162 5.02 20.69 -0.19
C ILE A 162 4.32 20.91 1.15
N VAL A 163 3.52 19.97 1.57
CA VAL A 163 2.89 20.00 2.88
C VAL A 163 3.90 19.53 3.91
N SER A 164 4.13 20.33 4.95
CA SER A 164 4.96 19.92 6.08
C SER A 164 4.39 18.66 6.66
N SER A 165 5.10 17.56 6.49
CA SER A 165 4.69 16.27 7.04
C SER A 165 5.30 16.08 8.41
N ARG A 166 4.69 15.21 9.17
CA ARG A 166 5.33 14.59 10.32
C ARG A 166 6.66 13.92 9.91
N PRO A 167 7.57 13.70 10.84
CA PRO A 167 8.85 13.04 10.56
C PRO A 167 8.67 11.74 9.76
N VAL A 168 9.64 11.39 8.94
CA VAL A 168 9.63 10.13 8.15
C VAL A 168 9.44 8.88 9.03
N ARG A 169 9.77 8.98 10.32
CA ARG A 169 9.57 7.92 11.31
C ARG A 169 8.12 7.73 11.75
N ASP A 170 7.26 8.73 11.50
CA ASP A 170 5.85 8.59 11.80
C ASP A 170 5.20 7.56 10.89
N HIS A 171 4.16 6.94 11.40
CA HIS A 171 3.40 5.94 10.65
C HIS A 171 2.92 6.50 9.31
N PHE A 172 3.01 5.69 8.25
CA PHE A 172 2.71 6.09 6.87
C PHE A 172 1.32 6.72 6.72
N VAL A 173 0.31 6.18 7.41
CA VAL A 173 -1.06 6.73 7.41
C VAL A 173 -1.09 8.20 7.85
N TYR A 174 -0.35 8.56 8.91
CA TYR A 174 -0.35 9.96 9.40
C TYR A 174 0.33 10.91 8.42
N ARG A 175 1.34 10.43 7.74
CA ARG A 175 2.00 11.18 6.68
C ARG A 175 1.02 11.46 5.53
N MET A 176 0.23 10.45 5.12
CA MET A 176 -0.78 10.60 4.07
C MET A 176 -1.92 11.53 4.49
N LEU A 177 -2.41 11.42 5.73
CA LEU A 177 -3.41 12.33 6.29
C LEU A 177 -2.93 13.79 6.29
N SER A 178 -1.64 14.03 6.58
CA SER A 178 -1.07 15.38 6.51
C SER A 178 -1.21 16.00 5.12
N VAL A 179 -1.03 15.23 4.06
CA VAL A 179 -1.23 15.70 2.66
C VAL A 179 -2.69 16.02 2.39
N ALA A 180 -3.60 15.26 2.98
CA ALA A 180 -5.04 15.52 2.88
C ALA A 180 -5.51 16.73 3.73
N GLY A 181 -4.59 17.43 4.40
CA GLY A 181 -4.93 18.61 5.22
C GLY A 181 -5.36 18.29 6.64
N ASP A 182 -5.15 17.07 7.11
CA ASP A 182 -5.45 16.65 8.47
C ASP A 182 -4.17 16.29 9.23
N ALA A 183 -3.70 17.21 10.07
CA ALA A 183 -2.52 16.99 10.91
C ALA A 183 -2.86 16.42 12.32
N ALA A 184 -4.14 16.32 12.67
CA ALA A 184 -4.54 16.25 14.09
C ALA A 184 -5.05 14.88 14.55
N GLY A 185 -5.40 13.94 13.66
CA GLY A 185 -6.11 12.74 14.08
C GLY A 185 -5.43 11.42 13.74
N VAL A 186 -5.41 10.51 14.72
CA VAL A 186 -5.17 9.09 14.49
C VAL A 186 -6.50 8.48 14.06
N PRO A 187 -6.67 7.95 12.84
CA PRO A 187 -7.88 7.21 12.55
C PRO A 187 -7.93 5.97 13.44
N ALA A 188 -9.02 5.81 14.16
CA ALA A 188 -9.25 4.62 14.98
C ALA A 188 -9.33 3.33 14.15
N THR A 189 -9.62 3.47 12.85
CA THR A 189 -9.76 2.37 11.90
C THR A 189 -9.19 2.77 10.55
N VAL A 190 -8.62 1.80 9.82
CA VAL A 190 -8.32 1.95 8.40
C VAL A 190 -9.59 1.54 7.65
N PRO A 191 -10.17 2.42 6.80
CA PRO A 191 -11.35 2.05 6.02
C PRO A 191 -11.09 0.79 5.21
N SER A 192 -12.05 -0.14 5.21
CA SER A 192 -11.96 -1.29 4.33
C SER A 192 -12.24 -0.85 2.89
N PRO A 193 -11.37 -1.18 1.91
CA PRO A 193 -11.65 -0.91 0.51
C PRO A 193 -12.68 -1.88 -0.08
N PHE A 194 -13.11 -2.87 0.71
CA PHE A 194 -13.94 -3.97 0.23
C PHE A 194 -15.40 -3.71 0.61
N ASN A 195 -16.20 -3.22 -0.33
CA ASN A 195 -17.61 -2.87 -0.10
C ASN A 195 -18.57 -4.06 -0.25
N GLU A 196 -18.11 -5.20 -0.75
CA GLU A 196 -18.99 -6.34 -1.04
C GLU A 196 -19.25 -7.20 0.19
N GLN A 197 -20.47 -7.71 0.30
CA GLN A 197 -20.76 -8.87 1.16
C GLN A 197 -20.03 -10.08 0.58
N LEU A 198 -18.92 -10.39 1.22
CA LEU A 198 -18.07 -11.48 0.81
C LEU A 198 -18.61 -12.75 1.50
N ASP A 199 -19.22 -13.65 0.72
CA ASP A 199 -19.64 -14.97 1.24
C ASP A 199 -18.42 -15.89 1.35
N THR A 200 -18.14 -16.35 2.55
CA THR A 200 -16.93 -17.10 2.90
C THR A 200 -17.22 -18.41 3.64
N GLY A 201 -18.48 -18.77 3.84
CA GLY A 201 -18.93 -19.93 4.61
C GLY A 201 -18.33 -21.29 4.22
N ALA A 202 -17.50 -21.34 3.16
CA ALA A 202 -16.95 -22.59 2.62
C ALA A 202 -15.84 -23.25 3.48
N TYR A 203 -15.25 -22.55 4.46
CA TYR A 203 -14.05 -23.04 5.15
C TYR A 203 -14.23 -23.33 6.64
N GLY A 204 -15.39 -23.07 7.22
CA GLY A 204 -15.62 -23.24 8.66
C GLY A 204 -14.80 -22.26 9.50
N ARG A 205 -14.29 -22.70 10.66
CA ARG A 205 -13.44 -21.88 11.55
C ARG A 205 -11.96 -22.12 11.23
N TYR A 206 -11.20 -21.09 10.97
CA TYR A 206 -9.80 -21.24 10.56
C TYR A 206 -8.90 -20.08 11.01
N LEU A 207 -7.61 -20.37 11.09
CA LEU A 207 -6.52 -19.41 11.08
C LEU A 207 -5.91 -19.34 9.68
N LEU A 208 -5.66 -18.14 9.20
CA LEU A 208 -4.99 -17.95 7.92
C LEU A 208 -3.47 -17.81 8.14
N VAL A 209 -2.69 -18.50 7.31
CA VAL A 209 -1.23 -18.47 7.34
C VAL A 209 -0.70 -17.99 6.00
N ASN A 210 0.12 -16.94 6.01
CA ASN A 210 0.83 -16.42 4.84
C ASN A 210 2.29 -16.11 5.20
N LEU A 211 3.20 -17.00 4.83
CA LEU A 211 4.63 -16.90 5.18
C LEU A 211 5.52 -16.46 4.01
N THR A 212 4.91 -16.12 2.87
CA THR A 212 5.63 -15.71 1.66
C THR A 212 5.09 -14.39 1.12
N GLY A 213 5.98 -13.56 0.61
CA GLY A 213 5.67 -12.27 -0.01
C GLY A 213 6.30 -12.12 -1.39
N SER A 214 6.11 -10.97 -2.02
CA SER A 214 6.73 -10.64 -3.32
C SER A 214 8.20 -10.25 -3.20
N GLN A 215 8.66 -9.91 -2.00
CA GLN A 215 10.05 -9.52 -1.71
C GLN A 215 10.75 -10.62 -0.92
N VAL A 216 12.00 -10.90 -1.26
CA VAL A 216 12.81 -11.94 -0.59
C VAL A 216 12.93 -11.68 0.91
N GLY A 217 13.14 -10.43 1.32
CA GLY A 217 13.27 -10.07 2.75
C GLY A 217 12.00 -10.28 3.58
N ASN A 218 10.83 -10.39 2.93
CA ASN A 218 9.53 -10.62 3.55
C ASN A 218 9.00 -12.04 3.30
N SER A 219 9.85 -12.94 2.83
CA SER A 219 9.48 -14.33 2.53
C SER A 219 10.32 -15.28 3.35
N MET A 220 9.69 -16.32 3.86
CA MET A 220 10.39 -17.46 4.45
C MET A 220 10.76 -18.46 3.35
N THR A 221 11.82 -19.20 3.56
CA THR A 221 12.22 -20.31 2.70
C THR A 221 11.24 -21.48 2.83
N GLU A 222 11.20 -22.38 1.86
CA GLU A 222 10.34 -23.58 1.91
C GLU A 222 10.57 -24.39 3.19
N ALA A 223 11.83 -24.64 3.54
CA ALA A 223 12.18 -25.38 4.77
C ALA A 223 11.68 -24.69 6.05
N GLN A 224 11.70 -23.34 6.10
CA GLN A 224 11.15 -22.59 7.22
C GLN A 224 9.63 -22.66 7.26
N VAL A 225 8.97 -22.54 6.10
CA VAL A 225 7.51 -22.69 5.98
C VAL A 225 7.10 -24.05 6.51
N ASP A 226 7.69 -25.14 6.03
CA ASP A 226 7.38 -26.50 6.47
C ASP A 226 7.64 -26.70 7.97
N GLY A 227 8.77 -26.20 8.48
CA GLY A 227 9.12 -26.28 9.90
C GLY A 227 8.16 -25.53 10.82
N ILE A 228 7.66 -24.35 10.38
CA ILE A 228 6.65 -23.59 11.12
C ILE A 228 5.32 -24.32 11.10
N LEU A 229 4.84 -24.70 9.91
CA LEU A 229 3.55 -25.37 9.75
C LEU A 229 3.47 -26.67 10.56
N ALA A 230 4.58 -27.43 10.63
CA ALA A 230 4.65 -28.66 11.43
C ALA A 230 4.51 -28.41 12.94
N GLN A 231 4.93 -27.24 13.44
CA GLN A 231 4.93 -26.88 14.86
C GLN A 231 3.75 -26.00 15.29
N LEU A 232 2.86 -25.60 14.37
CA LEU A 232 1.66 -24.85 14.74
C LEU A 232 0.78 -25.69 15.71
N PRO A 233 0.20 -25.08 16.75
CA PRO A 233 -0.65 -25.78 17.72
C PRO A 233 -1.89 -26.32 17.02
N THR A 234 -2.48 -27.38 17.57
CA THR A 234 -3.75 -27.93 17.08
C THR A 234 -4.89 -27.47 17.99
N TYR A 235 -5.94 -26.91 17.39
CA TYR A 235 -7.12 -26.45 18.12
C TYR A 235 -8.35 -27.21 17.68
N GLN A 236 -9.17 -27.62 18.63
CA GLN A 236 -10.41 -28.36 18.32
C GLN A 236 -11.36 -27.52 17.48
N GLY A 237 -11.75 -28.05 16.32
CA GLY A 237 -12.68 -27.38 15.41
C GLY A 237 -12.14 -26.15 14.68
N ILE A 238 -10.82 -25.94 14.66
CA ILE A 238 -10.16 -24.89 13.90
C ILE A 238 -9.16 -25.52 12.94
N SER A 239 -9.22 -25.13 11.67
CA SER A 239 -8.28 -25.53 10.63
C SER A 239 -7.28 -24.41 10.32
N TYR A 240 -6.26 -24.73 9.54
CA TYR A 240 -5.33 -23.76 8.97
C TYR A 240 -5.56 -23.63 7.46
N LEU A 241 -5.77 -22.41 6.97
CA LEU A 241 -5.70 -22.11 5.54
C LEU A 241 -4.34 -21.49 5.25
N VAL A 242 -3.57 -22.09 4.38
CA VAL A 242 -2.21 -21.63 4.05
C VAL A 242 -2.19 -21.03 2.65
N PHE A 243 -1.89 -19.76 2.53
CA PHE A 243 -1.64 -19.11 1.24
C PHE A 243 -0.25 -19.48 0.75
N SER A 244 -0.17 -20.29 -0.29
CA SER A 244 1.10 -20.63 -0.94
C SER A 244 0.92 -20.90 -2.42
N ARG A 245 1.82 -20.33 -3.24
CA ARG A 245 1.94 -20.66 -4.68
C ARG A 245 2.74 -21.93 -4.93
N GLN A 246 3.60 -22.27 -3.98
CA GLN A 246 4.45 -23.45 -4.06
C GLN A 246 3.81 -24.60 -3.29
N PRO A 247 4.09 -25.84 -3.68
CA PRO A 247 3.73 -26.99 -2.86
C PRO A 247 4.33 -26.85 -1.46
N VAL A 248 3.56 -27.28 -0.46
CA VAL A 248 3.97 -27.33 0.94
C VAL A 248 4.16 -28.80 1.30
N ALA A 249 5.35 -29.17 1.78
CA ALA A 249 5.66 -30.56 2.11
C ALA A 249 5.02 -30.99 3.44
N CYS A 250 4.75 -30.05 4.34
CA CYS A 250 4.08 -30.33 5.60
C CYS A 250 2.64 -30.79 5.33
N SER A 251 2.32 -32.05 5.72
CA SER A 251 0.99 -32.63 5.59
C SER A 251 0.34 -32.80 6.97
N ARG A 252 -0.74 -32.05 7.21
CA ARG A 252 -1.57 -32.11 8.43
C ARG A 252 -3.04 -32.23 8.04
N GLN A 253 -3.81 -33.00 8.79
CA GLN A 253 -5.26 -33.20 8.53
C GLN A 253 -6.08 -31.91 8.75
N ASP A 254 -5.63 -31.04 9.64
CA ASP A 254 -6.24 -29.75 9.96
C ASP A 254 -5.78 -28.60 9.06
N MET A 255 -5.09 -28.91 7.94
CA MET A 255 -4.49 -27.91 7.07
C MET A 255 -4.98 -28.04 5.62
N ARG A 256 -5.24 -26.91 4.99
CA ARG A 256 -5.54 -26.80 3.56
C ARG A 256 -4.68 -25.72 2.93
N VAL A 257 -3.94 -26.06 1.90
CA VAL A 257 -3.17 -25.10 1.09
C VAL A 257 -4.05 -24.59 -0.03
N LEU A 258 -4.06 -23.29 -0.22
CA LEU A 258 -4.76 -22.63 -1.33
C LEU A 258 -4.01 -21.37 -1.75
N PHE A 259 -4.27 -20.93 -2.96
CA PHE A 259 -3.76 -19.65 -3.46
C PHE A 259 -4.91 -18.89 -4.11
N PRO A 260 -5.28 -17.72 -3.58
CA PRO A 260 -6.36 -16.90 -4.15
C PRO A 260 -5.95 -16.34 -5.50
N ASP A 261 -6.85 -16.36 -6.48
CA ASP A 261 -6.60 -15.86 -7.83
C ASP A 261 -6.43 -14.34 -7.87
N THR A 262 -7.18 -13.65 -7.04
CA THR A 262 -7.15 -12.19 -6.93
C THR A 262 -6.99 -11.72 -5.50
N ILE A 263 -6.60 -10.44 -5.35
CA ILE A 263 -6.54 -9.82 -4.02
C ILE A 263 -7.92 -9.70 -3.36
N LEU A 264 -9.00 -9.64 -4.14
CA LEU A 264 -10.36 -9.63 -3.63
C LEU A 264 -10.74 -10.99 -3.06
N ASP A 265 -10.32 -12.09 -3.70
CA ASP A 265 -10.53 -13.44 -3.16
C ASP A 265 -9.71 -13.67 -1.89
N ALA A 266 -8.47 -13.14 -1.85
CA ALA A 266 -7.70 -13.13 -0.61
C ALA A 266 -8.41 -12.37 0.50
N ALA A 267 -8.99 -11.21 0.21
CA ALA A 267 -9.71 -10.40 1.18
C ALA A 267 -10.96 -11.12 1.74
N LYS A 268 -11.69 -11.85 0.90
CA LYS A 268 -12.82 -12.70 1.33
C LYS A 268 -12.39 -13.67 2.42
N ILE A 269 -11.31 -14.40 2.15
CA ILE A 269 -10.78 -15.39 3.08
C ILE A 269 -10.23 -14.73 4.35
N ILE A 270 -9.57 -13.58 4.24
CA ILE A 270 -9.03 -12.86 5.40
C ILE A 270 -10.15 -12.37 6.32
N LYS A 271 -11.24 -11.85 5.76
CA LYS A 271 -12.34 -11.24 6.51
C LYS A 271 -12.93 -12.18 7.56
N ASP A 272 -13.10 -13.46 7.25
CA ASP A 272 -13.73 -14.43 8.12
C ASP A 272 -12.73 -15.31 8.90
N ALA A 273 -11.42 -15.03 8.74
CA ALA A 273 -10.41 -15.72 9.53
C ALA A 273 -10.57 -15.37 11.02
N ARG A 274 -10.42 -16.38 11.89
CA ARG A 274 -10.35 -16.20 13.34
C ARG A 274 -9.12 -15.38 13.75
N GLY A 275 -8.05 -15.49 12.98
CA GLY A 275 -6.83 -14.74 13.09
C GLY A 275 -5.94 -14.98 11.88
N VAL A 276 -4.96 -14.12 11.69
CA VAL A 276 -4.00 -14.15 10.57
C VAL A 276 -2.58 -14.25 11.11
N ILE A 277 -1.78 -15.13 10.55
CA ILE A 277 -0.34 -15.26 10.78
C ILE A 277 0.32 -14.89 9.47
N SER A 278 1.01 -13.77 9.39
CA SER A 278 1.60 -13.33 8.12
C SER A 278 2.93 -12.63 8.30
N THR A 279 3.81 -12.83 7.35
CA THR A 279 4.96 -11.95 7.16
C THR A 279 4.48 -10.57 6.70
N ASP A 280 5.37 -9.55 6.75
CA ASP A 280 5.07 -8.18 6.34
C ASP A 280 4.76 -8.10 4.83
N THR A 281 3.48 -8.24 4.52
CA THR A 281 2.89 -8.24 3.18
C THR A 281 1.57 -7.48 3.17
N SER A 282 0.94 -7.30 2.01
CA SER A 282 -0.40 -6.69 1.92
C SER A 282 -1.46 -7.38 2.78
N ILE A 283 -1.27 -8.65 3.13
CA ILE A 283 -2.21 -9.44 3.94
C ILE A 283 -2.42 -8.82 5.32
N ILE A 284 -1.36 -8.31 5.98
CA ILE A 284 -1.47 -7.69 7.29
C ILE A 284 -2.29 -6.39 7.27
N HIS A 285 -2.25 -5.65 6.16
CA HIS A 285 -3.04 -4.42 6.00
C HIS A 285 -4.50 -4.73 5.67
N ILE A 286 -4.75 -5.78 4.89
CA ILE A 286 -6.11 -6.27 4.62
C ILE A 286 -6.75 -6.77 5.92
N SER A 287 -6.06 -7.61 6.71
CA SER A 287 -6.57 -8.09 7.99
C SER A 287 -6.86 -6.95 8.96
N SER A 288 -5.97 -5.96 9.02
CA SER A 288 -6.15 -4.75 9.82
C SER A 288 -7.40 -3.96 9.41
N SER A 289 -7.69 -3.84 8.09
CA SER A 289 -8.88 -3.12 7.60
C SER A 289 -10.20 -3.79 7.99
N PHE A 290 -10.17 -5.10 8.25
CA PHE A 290 -11.31 -5.86 8.77
C PHE A 290 -11.32 -6.02 10.31
N GLY A 291 -10.28 -5.53 10.98
CA GLY A 291 -10.12 -5.73 12.43
C GLY A 291 -9.81 -7.16 12.86
N VAL A 292 -9.34 -8.01 11.94
CA VAL A 292 -8.97 -9.41 12.22
C VAL A 292 -7.68 -9.45 13.03
N PRO A 293 -7.63 -10.15 14.17
CA PRO A 293 -6.41 -10.30 14.97
C PRO A 293 -5.26 -10.86 14.14
N THR A 294 -4.07 -10.26 14.23
CA THR A 294 -2.96 -10.63 13.35
C THR A 294 -1.65 -10.79 14.11
N LEU A 295 -0.99 -11.93 13.92
CA LEU A 295 0.40 -12.14 14.26
C LEU A 295 1.26 -11.74 13.05
N VAL A 296 1.99 -10.66 13.20
CA VAL A 296 2.86 -10.10 12.16
C VAL A 296 4.29 -10.56 12.40
N LEU A 297 4.88 -11.22 11.42
CA LEU A 297 6.26 -11.67 11.43
C LEU A 297 7.13 -10.66 10.64
N MET A 298 7.99 -9.91 11.34
CA MET A 298 8.77 -8.84 10.75
C MET A 298 10.27 -9.06 10.95
N ASN A 299 11.07 -8.58 10.01
CA ASN A 299 12.50 -8.42 10.21
C ASN A 299 12.82 -7.19 11.11
N ASN A 300 14.09 -6.95 11.43
CA ASN A 300 14.50 -5.89 12.35
C ASN A 300 14.80 -4.54 11.68
N GLU A 301 14.32 -4.29 10.47
CA GLU A 301 14.50 -3.01 9.80
C GLU A 301 13.61 -1.93 10.44
N CYS A 302 14.21 -0.93 11.06
CA CYS A 302 13.52 0.09 11.86
C CYS A 302 12.51 0.95 11.05
N TRP A 303 12.70 1.10 9.73
CA TRP A 303 11.78 1.85 8.89
C TRP A 303 10.41 1.18 8.73
N ARG A 304 10.32 -0.13 9.01
CA ARG A 304 9.06 -0.89 8.95
C ARG A 304 8.06 -0.50 10.03
N ASP A 305 8.49 0.17 11.09
CA ASP A 305 7.59 0.69 12.11
C ASP A 305 6.58 1.69 11.55
N ALA A 306 6.93 2.36 10.45
CA ALA A 306 6.03 3.26 9.76
C ALA A 306 4.88 2.54 9.03
N PHE A 307 4.94 1.21 8.89
CA PHE A 307 4.00 0.40 8.10
C PHE A 307 3.33 -0.73 8.89
N ILE A 308 3.42 -0.74 10.20
CA ILE A 308 2.73 -1.75 11.02
C ILE A 308 1.20 -1.61 10.87
N PRO A 309 0.40 -2.68 11.07
CA PRO A 309 -1.05 -2.57 11.08
C PRO A 309 -1.54 -1.61 12.17
N LEU A 310 -2.37 -0.62 11.82
CA LEU A 310 -2.89 0.37 12.78
C LEU A 310 -4.13 -0.09 13.53
N ALA A 311 -5.00 -0.83 12.85
CA ALA A 311 -6.27 -1.27 13.42
C ALA A 311 -6.21 -2.75 13.79
N GLY A 312 -7.10 -3.15 14.68
CA GLY A 312 -7.17 -4.52 15.15
C GLY A 312 -6.22 -4.82 16.32
N ARG A 313 -6.32 -6.05 16.81
CA ARG A 313 -5.44 -6.57 17.85
C ARG A 313 -4.27 -7.30 17.20
N ASN A 314 -3.10 -6.68 17.22
CA ASN A 314 -1.93 -7.19 16.52
C ASN A 314 -0.83 -7.60 17.50
N ILE A 315 -0.19 -8.72 17.22
CA ILE A 315 1.04 -9.16 17.89
C ILE A 315 2.17 -9.01 16.86
N ILE A 316 3.20 -8.24 17.19
CA ILE A 316 4.36 -8.05 16.32
C ILE A 316 5.50 -8.89 16.84
N LEU A 317 5.88 -9.93 16.11
CA LEU A 317 7.05 -10.74 16.38
C LEU A 317 8.18 -10.34 15.44
N ARG A 318 9.24 -9.75 16.03
CA ARG A 318 10.40 -9.28 15.27
C ARG A 318 11.53 -10.30 15.28
N SER A 319 12.11 -10.50 14.12
CA SER A 319 13.39 -11.19 13.98
C SER A 319 14.49 -10.40 14.69
N ALA A 320 15.49 -11.10 15.22
CA ALA A 320 16.70 -10.47 15.74
C ALA A 320 17.62 -9.90 14.63
N THR A 321 17.34 -10.22 13.37
CA THR A 321 18.16 -9.85 12.20
C THR A 321 17.30 -9.21 11.09
N ASP A 322 17.97 -8.72 10.04
CA ASP A 322 17.33 -8.11 8.87
C ASP A 322 16.57 -9.12 7.97
N ASN A 323 16.51 -10.37 8.38
CA ASN A 323 15.76 -11.41 7.69
C ASN A 323 14.88 -12.20 8.66
N LEU A 324 13.91 -12.92 8.14
CA LEU A 324 12.97 -13.71 8.94
C LEU A 324 13.55 -15.06 9.42
N ALA A 325 14.76 -15.42 8.98
CA ALA A 325 15.36 -16.73 9.27
C ALA A 325 15.67 -16.95 10.76
N ALA A 326 15.83 -15.87 11.53
CA ALA A 326 16.08 -15.96 12.96
C ALA A 326 14.80 -16.21 13.80
N LEU A 327 13.62 -16.14 13.21
CA LEU A 327 12.36 -16.49 13.89
C LEU A 327 12.25 -18.01 14.01
N SER A 328 12.21 -18.51 15.23
CA SER A 328 12.07 -19.96 15.47
C SER A 328 10.61 -20.38 15.34
N PRO A 329 10.34 -21.61 14.79
CA PRO A 329 9.00 -22.17 14.74
C PRO A 329 8.33 -22.26 16.12
N ALA A 330 9.09 -22.60 17.17
CA ALA A 330 8.57 -22.70 18.54
C ALA A 330 8.13 -21.34 19.10
N GLU A 331 8.83 -20.26 18.75
CA GLU A 331 8.46 -18.91 19.16
C GLU A 331 7.20 -18.45 18.46
N ILE A 332 7.10 -18.68 17.14
CA ILE A 332 5.89 -18.41 16.36
C ILE A 332 4.70 -19.18 16.93
N SER A 333 4.85 -20.49 17.18
CA SER A 333 3.81 -21.35 17.76
C SER A 333 3.27 -20.78 19.09
N ARG A 334 4.14 -20.35 19.98
CA ARG A 334 3.76 -19.70 21.26
C ARG A 334 2.96 -18.41 21.04
N GLN A 335 3.32 -17.61 20.04
CA GLN A 335 2.59 -16.38 19.73
C GLN A 335 1.21 -16.66 19.08
N VAL A 336 1.04 -17.81 18.43
CA VAL A 336 -0.26 -18.23 17.93
C VAL A 336 -1.24 -18.52 19.08
N ASP A 337 -0.79 -19.09 20.20
CA ASP A 337 -1.62 -19.27 21.39
C ASP A 337 -2.06 -17.89 21.94
N ALA A 338 -1.15 -16.93 21.99
CA ALA A 338 -1.49 -15.55 22.39
C ALA A 338 -2.48 -14.88 21.40
N LEU A 339 -2.32 -15.10 20.09
CA LEU A 339 -3.26 -14.63 19.06
C LEU A 339 -4.67 -15.19 19.27
N MET A 340 -4.77 -16.47 19.63
CA MET A 340 -6.06 -17.14 19.87
C MET A 340 -6.76 -16.64 21.12
N ALA A 341 -6.05 -16.05 22.06
CA ALA A 341 -6.60 -15.45 23.29
C ALA A 341 -7.16 -14.04 23.07
N LEU A 342 -6.82 -13.40 21.92
CA LEU A 342 -7.40 -12.11 21.52
C LEU A 342 -8.83 -12.24 21.01
#